data_423780b62d454df017a82730e47c8bac
#
_entry.id   423780b62d454df017a82730e47c8bac
#
_cell.length_a   1.000
_cell.length_b   1.000
_cell.length_c   1.000
_cell.angle_alpha   90.00
_cell.angle_beta   90.00
_cell.angle_gamma   90.00
#
_symmetry.space_group_name_H-M   'P 1'
#
loop_
_entity.id
_entity.type
_entity.pdbx_description
1 polymer ?
#
loop_
_entity_poly.entity_id
_entity_poly.type
_entity_poly.pdbx_seq_one_letter_code
_entity_poly.pdbx_strand_id
1 'polypeptide(L)'
;ATDSEQLAYLSSTVGGERIYLDRDLVEADLTITVGEIAFDPVMGIRGTNSVLYPGLSNVEAIAKAHGQGHLELGPNDERALRQMVDEIGWLLGVQFTVQVLAGEGTSASEIFAGLDTSICNAGREALFEKSMVTSPERAEIVLIAIDQDCAGHQWNQLGAALATARSLVAKGGKVIVLSELAMEPGDGINLIRESRQARDALKPLRQQSPPDLIPATQIASIVDWAEVYLLSKLDSTLVDELFMIPLESVESVDRLLRVGDSTLFIAGGQHTFGEIAPPN
;
A
#
# COMPACT_ATOMS: atom_id res chain seq x y z
N ALA A 1 -0.90 -7.65 -19.91
CA ALA A 1 0.22 -8.59 -19.66
C ALA A 1 -0.21 -10.03 -19.32
N THR A 2 -1.45 -10.42 -19.58
CA THR A 2 -1.93 -11.81 -19.36
C THR A 2 -1.81 -12.71 -20.60
N ASP A 3 -1.53 -12.12 -21.76
CA ASP A 3 -1.35 -12.84 -23.02
C ASP A 3 0.14 -13.13 -23.23
N SER A 4 0.53 -14.40 -23.17
CA SER A 4 1.91 -14.83 -23.36
C SER A 4 2.47 -14.52 -24.76
N GLU A 5 1.60 -14.32 -25.77
CA GLU A 5 2.02 -13.94 -27.12
C GLU A 5 2.47 -12.46 -27.19
N GLN A 6 2.04 -11.64 -26.25
CA GLN A 6 2.44 -10.23 -26.14
C GLN A 6 3.72 -10.03 -25.32
N LEU A 7 4.27 -11.07 -24.72
CA LEU A 7 5.48 -10.99 -23.94
C LEU A 7 6.75 -11.23 -24.79
N ALA A 8 7.80 -10.48 -24.49
CA ALA A 8 9.13 -10.68 -25.04
C ALA A 8 10.14 -10.96 -23.93
N TYR A 9 11.14 -11.78 -24.22
CA TYR A 9 12.25 -12.01 -23.30
C TYR A 9 13.20 -10.81 -23.31
N LEU A 10 13.36 -10.19 -22.14
CA LEU A 10 14.29 -9.08 -21.96
C LEU A 10 15.72 -9.58 -21.71
N SER A 11 15.91 -10.31 -20.61
CA SER A 11 17.22 -10.76 -20.14
C SER A 11 17.05 -11.76 -18.99
N SER A 12 18.17 -12.20 -18.41
CA SER A 12 18.20 -12.89 -17.12
C SER A 12 18.85 -11.99 -16.08
N THR A 13 18.28 -11.98 -14.86
CA THR A 13 18.88 -11.28 -13.72
C THR A 13 20.21 -11.94 -13.30
N VAL A 14 20.99 -11.27 -12.48
CA VAL A 14 22.20 -11.82 -11.85
C VAL A 14 21.89 -13.13 -11.09
N GLY A 15 20.69 -13.23 -10.52
CA GLY A 15 20.19 -14.45 -9.87
C GLY A 15 19.76 -15.59 -10.82
N GLY A 16 19.85 -15.38 -12.15
CA GLY A 16 19.49 -16.36 -13.18
C GLY A 16 17.99 -16.44 -13.49
N GLU A 17 17.17 -15.54 -12.95
CA GLU A 17 15.74 -15.48 -13.24
C GLU A 17 15.51 -14.85 -14.63
N ARG A 18 14.71 -15.52 -15.46
CA ARG A 18 14.36 -15.01 -16.80
C ARG A 18 13.25 -13.99 -16.68
N ILE A 19 13.47 -12.82 -17.27
CA ILE A 19 12.53 -11.69 -17.25
C ILE A 19 11.85 -11.58 -18.61
N TYR A 20 10.53 -11.57 -18.55
CA TYR A 20 9.64 -11.32 -19.69
C TYR A 20 8.84 -10.07 -19.40
N LEU A 21 8.81 -9.14 -20.33
CA LEU A 21 8.01 -7.92 -20.27
C LEU A 21 7.13 -7.82 -21.51
N ASP A 22 6.19 -6.89 -21.49
CA ASP A 22 5.40 -6.54 -22.64
C ASP A 22 6.32 -6.27 -23.86
N ARG A 23 5.98 -6.81 -25.02
CA ARG A 23 6.78 -6.76 -26.24
C ARG A 23 7.04 -5.32 -26.70
N ASP A 24 6.01 -4.48 -26.68
CA ASP A 24 6.11 -3.09 -27.11
C ASP A 24 7.12 -2.33 -26.25
N LEU A 25 7.21 -2.69 -24.95
CA LEU A 25 8.20 -2.12 -24.03
C LEU A 25 9.63 -2.58 -24.34
N VAL A 26 9.82 -3.86 -24.64
CA VAL A 26 11.16 -4.44 -24.95
C VAL A 26 11.69 -3.96 -26.31
N GLU A 27 10.80 -3.75 -27.27
CA GLU A 27 11.14 -3.32 -28.63
C GLU A 27 11.18 -1.79 -28.81
N ALA A 28 10.83 -1.01 -27.79
CA ALA A 28 10.82 0.44 -27.85
C ALA A 28 12.23 1.04 -27.96
N ASP A 29 12.41 2.00 -28.85
CA ASP A 29 13.66 2.76 -28.98
C ASP A 29 13.94 3.67 -27.76
N LEU A 30 12.88 4.10 -27.07
CA LEU A 30 12.93 4.96 -25.90
C LEU A 30 11.80 4.62 -24.95
N THR A 31 12.14 4.36 -23.69
CA THR A 31 11.17 4.16 -22.60
C THR A 31 11.22 5.32 -21.62
N ILE A 32 10.08 5.97 -21.43
CA ILE A 32 9.87 6.99 -20.39
C ILE A 32 8.87 6.44 -19.40
N THR A 33 9.26 6.32 -18.13
CA THR A 33 8.36 5.88 -17.08
C THR A 33 7.66 7.09 -16.45
N VAL A 34 6.36 6.97 -16.23
CA VAL A 34 5.54 7.97 -15.52
C VAL A 34 4.79 7.23 -14.42
N GLY A 35 5.00 7.61 -13.17
CA GLY A 35 4.37 6.93 -12.04
C GLY A 35 4.39 7.71 -10.74
N GLU A 36 3.59 7.25 -9.80
CA GLU A 36 3.56 7.77 -8.44
C GLU A 36 4.72 7.20 -7.61
N ILE A 37 5.37 8.06 -6.81
CA ILE A 37 6.22 7.61 -5.71
C ILE A 37 5.40 7.54 -4.43
N ALA A 38 5.40 6.40 -3.76
CA ALA A 38 4.67 6.18 -2.52
C ALA A 38 5.29 5.06 -1.68
N PHE A 39 4.91 4.98 -0.42
CA PHE A 39 5.21 3.81 0.41
C PHE A 39 4.52 2.56 -0.12
N ASP A 40 5.20 1.44 -0.06
CA ASP A 40 4.73 0.16 -0.60
C ASP A 40 5.08 -1.00 0.35
N PRO A 41 4.12 -1.83 0.76
CA PRO A 41 4.36 -2.91 1.71
C PRO A 41 5.26 -4.02 1.15
N VAL A 42 5.38 -4.13 -0.18
CA VAL A 42 6.17 -5.17 -0.85
C VAL A 42 7.57 -4.66 -1.19
N MET A 43 7.66 -3.44 -1.73
CA MET A 43 8.91 -2.84 -2.22
C MET A 43 9.53 -1.83 -1.26
N GLY A 44 8.88 -1.52 -0.14
CA GLY A 44 9.23 -0.41 0.75
C GLY A 44 8.80 0.93 0.16
N ILE A 45 9.26 1.25 -1.04
CA ILE A 45 8.88 2.42 -1.82
C ILE A 45 8.63 1.97 -3.25
N ARG A 46 7.47 2.31 -3.82
CA ARG A 46 7.19 2.20 -5.25
C ARG A 46 7.56 3.49 -5.96
N GLY A 47 7.69 3.44 -7.26
CA GLY A 47 8.07 4.56 -8.14
C GLY A 47 9.18 4.16 -9.08
N THR A 48 9.57 5.07 -10.01
CA THR A 48 10.58 4.79 -11.04
C THR A 48 10.32 3.45 -11.76
N ASN A 49 11.27 2.52 -11.71
CA ASN A 49 11.21 1.24 -12.41
C ASN A 49 10.09 0.31 -11.93
N SER A 50 9.47 0.57 -10.76
CA SER A 50 8.37 -0.27 -10.25
C SER A 50 7.09 -0.18 -11.11
N VAL A 51 6.97 0.80 -12.00
CA VAL A 51 5.87 0.86 -12.98
C VAL A 51 6.01 -0.19 -14.09
N LEU A 52 7.23 -0.72 -14.29
CA LEU A 52 7.55 -1.71 -15.33
C LEU A 52 7.36 -3.15 -14.82
N TYR A 53 7.90 -3.44 -13.65
CA TYR A 53 7.89 -4.77 -13.06
C TYR A 53 7.35 -4.74 -11.62
N PRO A 54 6.46 -5.66 -11.25
CA PRO A 54 6.01 -6.82 -12.02
C PRO A 54 4.81 -6.55 -12.96
N GLY A 55 4.19 -5.36 -12.92
CA GLY A 55 2.90 -5.07 -13.55
C GLY A 55 2.85 -5.32 -15.07
N LEU A 56 3.94 -5.11 -15.79
CA LEU A 56 4.05 -5.35 -17.25
C LEU A 56 4.78 -6.66 -17.58
N SER A 57 4.85 -7.59 -16.62
CA SER A 57 5.44 -8.91 -16.78
C SER A 57 4.37 -10.01 -16.87
N ASN A 58 4.76 -11.28 -16.76
CA ASN A 58 3.86 -12.42 -16.78
C ASN A 58 3.07 -12.58 -15.45
N VAL A 59 2.01 -13.36 -15.48
CA VAL A 59 1.11 -13.58 -14.32
C VAL A 59 1.86 -14.19 -13.14
N GLU A 60 2.80 -15.09 -13.42
CA GLU A 60 3.60 -15.77 -12.39
C GLU A 60 4.50 -14.77 -11.63
N ALA A 61 5.11 -13.82 -12.35
CA ALA A 61 5.93 -12.76 -11.73
C ALA A 61 5.08 -11.84 -10.85
N ILE A 62 3.89 -11.46 -11.31
CA ILE A 62 2.94 -10.64 -10.55
C ILE A 62 2.52 -11.37 -9.26
N ALA A 63 2.10 -12.64 -9.37
CA ALA A 63 1.69 -13.44 -8.22
C ALA A 63 2.83 -13.66 -7.21
N LYS A 64 4.05 -13.94 -7.70
CA LYS A 64 5.25 -14.08 -6.86
C LYS A 64 5.58 -12.79 -6.11
N ALA A 65 5.49 -11.64 -6.79
CA ALA A 65 5.74 -10.35 -6.18
C ALA A 65 4.73 -10.04 -5.06
N HIS A 66 3.45 -10.26 -5.29
CA HIS A 66 2.40 -10.04 -4.28
C HIS A 66 2.58 -10.96 -3.05
N GLY A 67 3.14 -12.14 -3.21
CA GLY A 67 3.44 -13.06 -2.10
C GLY A 67 4.64 -12.66 -1.23
N GLN A 68 5.40 -11.62 -1.59
CA GLN A 68 6.61 -11.19 -0.88
C GLN A 68 6.38 -10.06 0.14
N GLY A 69 5.14 -9.66 0.41
CA GLY A 69 4.84 -8.59 1.37
C GLY A 69 5.30 -8.93 2.79
N HIS A 70 6.03 -8.02 3.42
CA HIS A 70 6.50 -8.11 4.79
C HIS A 70 5.97 -6.93 5.61
N LEU A 71 5.01 -7.20 6.48
CA LEU A 71 4.39 -6.16 7.33
C LEU A 71 5.34 -5.61 8.40
N GLU A 72 6.38 -6.39 8.75
CA GLU A 72 7.38 -6.05 9.76
C GLU A 72 8.52 -5.18 9.25
N LEU A 73 8.68 -5.05 7.93
CA LEU A 73 9.75 -4.27 7.33
C LEU A 73 9.32 -2.81 7.13
N GLY A 74 10.21 -1.90 7.47
CA GLY A 74 10.09 -0.48 7.20
C GLY A 74 10.37 -0.14 5.72
N PRO A 75 10.09 1.10 5.30
CA PRO A 75 10.28 1.51 3.91
C PRO A 75 11.75 1.59 3.47
N ASN A 76 12.68 1.68 4.42
CA ASN A 76 14.13 1.73 4.17
C ASN A 76 14.81 0.37 4.19
N ASP A 77 14.10 -0.69 4.59
CA ASP A 77 14.69 -2.02 4.67
C ASP A 77 14.93 -2.58 3.27
N GLU A 78 16.05 -3.28 3.10
CA GLU A 78 16.38 -3.93 1.83
C GLU A 78 15.37 -5.00 1.47
N ARG A 79 14.98 -5.02 0.19
CA ARG A 79 14.01 -5.96 -0.35
C ARG A 79 14.49 -6.53 -1.67
N ALA A 80 14.53 -7.85 -1.76
CA ALA A 80 14.97 -8.55 -2.97
C ALA A 80 14.16 -8.13 -4.21
N LEU A 81 12.84 -7.91 -4.06
CA LEU A 81 12.00 -7.45 -5.16
C LEU A 81 12.39 -6.05 -5.63
N ARG A 82 12.71 -5.13 -4.71
CA ARG A 82 13.14 -3.77 -5.09
C ARG A 82 14.44 -3.81 -5.88
N GLN A 83 15.43 -4.61 -5.43
CA GLN A 83 16.69 -4.78 -6.15
C GLN A 83 16.47 -5.36 -7.56
N MET A 84 15.56 -6.33 -7.69
CA MET A 84 15.19 -6.90 -8.98
C MET A 84 14.53 -5.88 -9.89
N VAL A 85 13.62 -5.06 -9.36
CA VAL A 85 12.95 -3.98 -10.12
C VAL A 85 13.96 -2.97 -10.66
N ASP A 86 14.94 -2.57 -9.85
CA ASP A 86 15.98 -1.64 -10.25
C ASP A 86 16.92 -2.25 -11.31
N GLU A 87 17.28 -3.54 -11.16
CA GLU A 87 18.05 -4.29 -12.17
C GLU A 87 17.31 -4.37 -13.51
N ILE A 88 16.00 -4.65 -13.49
CA ILE A 88 15.17 -4.72 -14.70
C ILE A 88 15.08 -3.37 -15.40
N GLY A 89 14.90 -2.28 -14.67
CA GLY A 89 14.92 -0.93 -15.24
C GLY A 89 16.25 -0.61 -15.92
N TRP A 90 17.36 -1.02 -15.32
CA TRP A 90 18.69 -0.88 -15.91
C TRP A 90 18.86 -1.75 -17.16
N LEU A 91 18.43 -3.01 -17.15
CA LEU A 91 18.49 -3.93 -18.29
C LEU A 91 17.64 -3.45 -19.46
N LEU A 92 16.49 -2.84 -19.21
CA LEU A 92 15.63 -2.23 -20.22
C LEU A 92 16.21 -0.93 -20.78
N GLY A 93 17.14 -0.30 -20.06
CA GLY A 93 17.76 0.96 -20.47
C GLY A 93 16.88 2.19 -20.24
N VAL A 94 16.07 2.20 -19.18
CA VAL A 94 15.28 3.38 -18.80
C VAL A 94 16.21 4.55 -18.50
N GLN A 95 16.09 5.61 -19.30
CA GLN A 95 16.94 6.79 -19.16
C GLN A 95 16.22 7.98 -18.54
N PHE A 96 14.91 8.06 -18.71
CA PHE A 96 14.13 9.21 -18.27
C PHE A 96 12.87 8.78 -17.54
N THR A 97 12.64 9.41 -16.40
CA THR A 97 11.53 9.10 -15.51
C THR A 97 10.81 10.37 -15.08
N VAL A 98 9.50 10.28 -14.94
CA VAL A 98 8.65 11.28 -14.30
C VAL A 98 7.99 10.63 -13.09
N GLN A 99 8.26 11.18 -11.90
CA GLN A 99 7.63 10.75 -10.67
C GLN A 99 6.71 11.83 -10.12
N VAL A 100 5.55 11.41 -9.65
CA VAL A 100 4.55 12.27 -9.02
C VAL A 100 4.45 11.88 -7.55
N LEU A 101 4.60 12.84 -6.66
CA LEU A 101 4.26 12.68 -5.25
C LEU A 101 2.83 13.17 -5.03
N ALA A 102 2.00 12.32 -4.43
CA ALA A 102 0.61 12.66 -4.13
C ALA A 102 0.53 13.90 -3.21
N GLY A 103 -0.45 14.76 -3.48
CA GLY A 103 -0.83 15.89 -2.65
C GLY A 103 -2.22 15.68 -2.06
N GLU A 104 -2.87 16.75 -1.65
CA GLU A 104 -4.24 16.71 -1.14
C GLU A 104 -5.25 16.45 -2.26
N GLY A 105 -6.20 15.57 -2.02
CA GLY A 105 -7.23 15.18 -2.97
C GLY A 105 -6.66 14.51 -4.22
N THR A 106 -6.93 15.09 -5.38
CA THR A 106 -6.44 14.60 -6.69
C THR A 106 -5.24 15.38 -7.21
N SER A 107 -4.61 16.22 -6.39
CA SER A 107 -3.48 17.05 -6.80
C SER A 107 -2.15 16.30 -6.65
N ALA A 108 -1.14 16.78 -7.41
CA ALA A 108 0.24 16.42 -7.17
C ALA A 108 0.86 17.42 -6.18
N SER A 109 1.56 16.92 -5.16
CA SER A 109 2.37 17.76 -4.27
C SER A 109 3.63 18.22 -4.98
N GLU A 110 4.34 17.28 -5.61
CA GLU A 110 5.54 17.54 -6.39
C GLU A 110 5.63 16.63 -7.61
N ILE A 111 6.34 17.12 -8.64
CA ILE A 111 6.64 16.35 -9.85
C ILE A 111 8.14 16.43 -10.09
N PHE A 112 8.77 15.27 -10.20
CA PHE A 112 10.18 15.12 -10.49
C PHE A 112 10.33 14.54 -11.89
N ALA A 113 11.21 15.12 -12.73
CA ALA A 113 11.47 14.63 -14.08
C ALA A 113 12.96 14.70 -14.42
N GLY A 114 13.53 13.62 -14.91
CA GLY A 114 14.95 13.56 -15.26
C GLY A 114 15.51 12.14 -15.31
N LEU A 115 16.82 12.02 -15.10
CA LEU A 115 17.51 10.73 -15.08
C LEU A 115 17.07 9.88 -13.86
N ASP A 116 16.85 8.61 -14.10
CA ASP A 116 16.27 7.66 -13.14
C ASP A 116 16.86 7.75 -11.72
N THR A 117 18.18 7.63 -11.59
CA THR A 117 18.82 7.63 -10.26
C THR A 117 18.63 8.95 -9.50
N SER A 118 18.73 10.09 -10.20
CA SER A 118 18.56 11.41 -9.57
C SER A 118 17.12 11.62 -9.10
N ILE A 119 16.16 11.19 -9.92
CA ILE A 119 14.73 11.31 -9.62
C ILE A 119 14.32 10.37 -8.49
N CYS A 120 14.86 9.15 -8.44
CA CYS A 120 14.63 8.21 -7.37
C CYS A 120 15.03 8.79 -6.00
N ASN A 121 16.21 9.41 -5.91
CA ASN A 121 16.69 10.01 -4.66
C ASN A 121 15.86 11.23 -4.24
N ALA A 122 15.62 12.17 -5.17
CA ALA A 122 14.84 13.38 -4.89
C ALA A 122 13.40 13.04 -4.47
N GLY A 123 12.75 12.13 -5.18
CA GLY A 123 11.40 11.68 -4.87
C GLY A 123 11.32 10.96 -3.53
N ARG A 124 12.33 10.15 -3.19
CA ARG A 124 12.41 9.47 -1.89
C ARG A 124 12.54 10.47 -0.74
N GLU A 125 13.44 11.46 -0.85
CA GLU A 125 13.60 12.50 0.17
C GLU A 125 12.28 13.25 0.40
N ALA A 126 11.61 13.69 -0.66
CA ALA A 126 10.33 14.39 -0.56
C ALA A 126 9.21 13.49 0.01
N LEU A 127 9.18 12.20 -0.34
CA LEU A 127 8.22 11.24 0.21
C LEU A 127 8.38 11.12 1.73
N PHE A 128 9.62 10.96 2.22
CA PHE A 128 9.87 10.87 3.66
C PHE A 128 9.55 12.18 4.38
N GLU A 129 9.91 13.32 3.82
CA GLU A 129 9.63 14.63 4.41
C GLU A 129 8.13 14.90 4.56
N LYS A 130 7.32 14.54 3.53
CA LYS A 130 5.91 14.93 3.47
C LYS A 130 4.93 13.87 3.94
N SER A 131 5.30 12.60 3.83
CA SER A 131 4.35 11.49 4.02
C SER A 131 4.72 10.57 5.19
N MET A 132 5.83 10.82 5.88
CA MET A 132 6.16 10.09 7.09
C MET A 132 5.54 10.76 8.31
N VAL A 133 4.81 9.97 9.10
CA VAL A 133 4.21 10.41 10.37
C VAL A 133 4.99 9.77 11.51
N THR A 134 5.77 10.60 12.22
CA THR A 134 6.55 10.14 13.39
C THR A 134 5.87 10.60 14.66
N SER A 135 5.59 9.67 15.58
CA SER A 135 5.03 9.96 16.89
C SER A 135 6.01 9.55 18.00
N PRO A 136 6.12 10.30 19.11
CA PRO A 136 6.98 9.91 20.22
C PRO A 136 6.51 8.64 20.93
N GLU A 137 5.20 8.37 20.92
CA GLU A 137 4.58 7.20 21.53
C GLU A 137 3.32 6.80 20.79
N ARG A 138 2.80 5.60 21.08
CA ARG A 138 1.56 5.11 20.51
C ARG A 138 0.36 5.81 21.16
N ALA A 139 -0.56 6.28 20.31
CA ALA A 139 -1.78 6.94 20.76
C ALA A 139 -2.85 5.91 21.17
N GLU A 140 -3.72 6.27 22.11
CA GLU A 140 -4.91 5.46 22.45
C GLU A 140 -5.94 5.45 21.33
N ILE A 141 -6.07 6.59 20.63
CA ILE A 141 -6.97 6.75 19.49
C ILE A 141 -6.17 7.24 18.28
N VAL A 142 -6.34 6.60 17.14
CA VAL A 142 -5.87 7.10 15.85
C VAL A 142 -7.09 7.35 14.97
N LEU A 143 -7.37 8.60 14.62
CA LEU A 143 -8.34 8.95 13.59
C LEU A 143 -7.59 9.15 12.29
N ILE A 144 -7.95 8.37 11.28
CA ILE A 144 -7.30 8.38 9.97
C ILE A 144 -8.34 8.54 8.87
N ALA A 145 -8.16 9.53 8.01
CA ALA A 145 -9.00 9.76 6.86
C ALA A 145 -8.29 9.32 5.58
N ILE A 146 -9.04 8.63 4.71
CA ILE A 146 -8.61 8.35 3.34
C ILE A 146 -8.94 9.59 2.51
N ASP A 147 -7.96 10.08 1.77
CA ASP A 147 -8.12 11.25 0.92
C ASP A 147 -8.91 10.94 -0.34
N GLN A 148 -9.47 11.96 -0.96
CA GLN A 148 -10.32 11.83 -2.15
C GLN A 148 -9.54 11.22 -3.32
N ASP A 149 -10.18 10.27 -4.01
CA ASP A 149 -9.69 9.66 -5.23
C ASP A 149 -10.76 9.76 -6.32
N CYS A 150 -10.35 10.13 -7.53
CA CYS A 150 -11.27 10.27 -8.68
C CYS A 150 -11.90 8.93 -9.12
N ALA A 151 -11.23 7.80 -8.83
CA ALA A 151 -11.74 6.45 -9.08
C ALA A 151 -12.60 5.91 -7.92
N GLY A 152 -12.77 6.69 -6.85
CA GLY A 152 -13.39 6.25 -5.60
C GLY A 152 -12.41 5.47 -4.71
N HIS A 153 -12.78 5.36 -3.42
CA HIS A 153 -11.93 4.64 -2.46
C HIS A 153 -11.91 3.14 -2.74
N GLN A 154 -10.75 2.54 -2.58
CA GLN A 154 -10.48 1.14 -2.85
C GLN A 154 -9.98 0.40 -1.61
N TRP A 155 -10.06 -0.94 -1.60
CA TRP A 155 -9.55 -1.79 -0.51
C TRP A 155 -8.06 -1.59 -0.24
N ASN A 156 -7.25 -1.34 -1.29
CA ASN A 156 -5.82 -1.06 -1.15
C ASN A 156 -5.56 0.21 -0.33
N GLN A 157 -6.36 1.25 -0.52
CA GLN A 157 -6.24 2.50 0.23
C GLN A 157 -6.66 2.31 1.69
N LEU A 158 -7.74 1.57 1.93
CA LEU A 158 -8.16 1.21 3.29
C LEU A 158 -7.06 0.41 3.99
N GLY A 159 -6.51 -0.61 3.33
CA GLY A 159 -5.42 -1.42 3.89
C GLY A 159 -4.18 -0.57 4.23
N ALA A 160 -3.75 0.31 3.32
CA ALA A 160 -2.60 1.19 3.55
C ALA A 160 -2.82 2.14 4.73
N ALA A 161 -3.99 2.79 4.82
CA ALA A 161 -4.36 3.65 5.94
C ALA A 161 -4.37 2.87 7.27
N LEU A 162 -4.93 1.66 7.27
CA LEU A 162 -4.95 0.79 8.44
C LEU A 162 -3.56 0.31 8.85
N ALA A 163 -2.65 0.05 7.90
CA ALA A 163 -1.26 -0.29 8.20
C ALA A 163 -0.52 0.87 8.88
N THR A 164 -0.73 2.10 8.40
CA THR A 164 -0.22 3.31 9.05
C THR A 164 -0.78 3.46 10.47
N ALA A 165 -2.09 3.33 10.64
CA ALA A 165 -2.72 3.42 11.97
C ALA A 165 -2.19 2.35 12.93
N ARG A 166 -1.95 1.12 12.45
CA ARG A 166 -1.44 0.03 13.27
C ARG A 166 -0.07 0.29 13.87
N SER A 167 0.80 1.00 13.15
CA SER A 167 2.13 1.34 13.68
C SER A 167 2.07 2.44 14.73
N LEU A 168 0.99 3.22 14.79
CA LEU A 168 0.84 4.39 15.65
C LEU A 168 -0.12 4.19 16.82
N VAL A 169 -1.06 3.23 16.73
CA VAL A 169 -2.03 2.96 17.79
C VAL A 169 -1.47 2.03 18.85
N ALA A 170 -1.82 2.26 20.11
CA ALA A 170 -1.53 1.36 21.21
C ALA A 170 -2.26 0.01 21.03
N LYS A 171 -1.69 -1.07 21.56
CA LYS A 171 -2.38 -2.36 21.55
C LYS A 171 -3.65 -2.29 22.37
N GLY A 172 -4.78 -2.69 21.78
CA GLY A 172 -6.11 -2.56 22.39
C GLY A 172 -6.67 -1.14 22.34
N GLY A 173 -5.97 -0.21 21.66
CA GLY A 173 -6.47 1.14 21.38
C GLY A 173 -7.54 1.15 20.28
N LYS A 174 -7.94 2.33 19.84
CA LYS A 174 -9.01 2.53 18.87
C LYS A 174 -8.48 3.15 17.58
N VAL A 175 -8.92 2.63 16.46
CA VAL A 175 -8.68 3.24 15.15
C VAL A 175 -10.02 3.63 14.54
N ILE A 176 -10.16 4.89 14.19
CA ILE A 176 -11.36 5.42 13.55
C ILE A 176 -10.99 5.79 12.11
N VAL A 177 -11.59 5.11 11.14
CA VAL A 177 -11.31 5.35 9.72
C VAL A 177 -12.47 6.09 9.09
N LEU A 178 -12.15 7.18 8.38
CA LEU A 178 -13.09 7.93 7.54
C LEU A 178 -12.84 7.58 6.08
N SER A 179 -13.83 6.98 5.41
CA SER A 179 -13.73 6.52 4.03
C SER A 179 -15.05 6.65 3.30
N GLU A 180 -14.99 6.76 1.99
CA GLU A 180 -16.15 6.63 1.09
C GLU A 180 -16.17 5.28 0.36
N LEU A 181 -15.44 4.28 0.86
CA LEU A 181 -15.37 2.95 0.26
C LEU A 181 -16.76 2.34 0.10
N ALA A 182 -17.05 1.88 -1.13
CA ALA A 182 -18.30 1.24 -1.52
C ALA A 182 -18.08 0.01 -2.42
N MET A 183 -16.80 -0.40 -2.61
CA MET A 183 -16.46 -1.53 -3.47
C MET A 183 -16.85 -2.86 -2.85
N GLU A 184 -17.30 -3.79 -3.71
CA GLU A 184 -17.46 -5.18 -3.33
C GLU A 184 -16.11 -5.80 -2.87
N PRO A 185 -16.12 -6.73 -1.91
CA PRO A 185 -14.93 -7.40 -1.44
C PRO A 185 -14.36 -8.36 -2.49
N GLY A 186 -13.03 -8.39 -2.60
CA GLY A 186 -12.31 -9.41 -3.37
C GLY A 186 -12.17 -10.73 -2.61
N ASP A 187 -11.49 -11.70 -3.24
CA ASP A 187 -11.35 -13.04 -2.68
C ASP A 187 -10.61 -13.06 -1.34
N GLY A 188 -9.57 -12.24 -1.18
CA GLY A 188 -8.81 -12.14 0.07
C GLY A 188 -9.63 -11.53 1.20
N ILE A 189 -10.41 -10.49 0.92
CA ILE A 189 -11.33 -9.90 1.89
C ILE A 189 -12.41 -10.91 2.30
N ASN A 190 -12.92 -11.71 1.36
CA ASN A 190 -13.90 -12.76 1.65
C ASN A 190 -13.32 -13.86 2.56
N LEU A 191 -12.03 -14.20 2.44
CA LEU A 191 -11.37 -15.14 3.37
C LEU A 191 -11.37 -14.63 4.82
N ILE A 192 -11.34 -13.31 5.05
CA ILE A 192 -11.48 -12.75 6.40
C ILE A 192 -12.91 -12.98 6.91
N ARG A 193 -13.93 -12.68 6.10
CA ARG A 193 -15.35 -12.86 6.42
C ARG A 193 -15.70 -14.31 6.81
N GLU A 194 -15.10 -15.28 6.13
CA GLU A 194 -15.32 -16.72 6.36
C GLU A 194 -14.58 -17.26 7.58
N SER A 195 -13.68 -16.45 8.18
CA SER A 195 -12.85 -16.86 9.30
C SER A 195 -13.57 -16.65 10.63
N ARG A 196 -13.25 -17.49 11.63
CA ARG A 196 -13.79 -17.32 12.99
C ARG A 196 -13.17 -16.14 13.75
N GLN A 197 -11.92 -15.84 13.44
CA GLN A 197 -11.15 -14.69 13.93
C GLN A 197 -10.30 -14.17 12.78
N ALA A 198 -10.07 -12.87 12.73
CA ALA A 198 -9.34 -12.25 11.62
C ALA A 198 -7.96 -12.87 11.38
N ARG A 199 -7.22 -13.19 12.45
CA ARG A 199 -5.90 -13.84 12.35
C ARG A 199 -5.93 -15.22 11.69
N ASP A 200 -7.06 -15.93 11.74
CA ASP A 200 -7.19 -17.26 11.14
C ASP A 200 -7.16 -17.17 9.61
N ALA A 201 -7.50 -16.00 9.03
CA ALA A 201 -7.41 -15.72 7.60
C ALA A 201 -5.96 -15.61 7.08
N LEU A 202 -4.99 -15.26 7.92
CA LEU A 202 -3.62 -15.00 7.48
C LEU A 202 -2.94 -16.20 6.81
N LYS A 203 -3.24 -17.42 7.26
CA LYS A 203 -2.69 -18.64 6.66
C LYS A 203 -3.32 -18.95 5.30
N PRO A 204 -4.66 -19.01 5.15
CA PRO A 204 -5.31 -19.14 3.85
C PRO A 204 -4.88 -18.04 2.85
N LEU A 205 -4.82 -16.78 3.28
CA LEU A 205 -4.36 -15.66 2.45
C LEU A 205 -2.98 -15.91 1.83
N ARG A 206 -2.00 -16.33 2.65
CA ARG A 206 -0.65 -16.68 2.16
C ARG A 206 -0.63 -17.89 1.23
N GLN A 207 -1.50 -18.87 1.45
CA GLN A 207 -1.54 -20.09 0.64
C GLN A 207 -2.21 -19.88 -0.71
N GLN A 208 -3.26 -19.09 -0.76
CA GLN A 208 -4.05 -18.86 -1.98
C GLN A 208 -3.52 -17.68 -2.81
N SER A 209 -2.80 -16.74 -2.16
CA SER A 209 -2.25 -15.52 -2.78
C SER A 209 -3.26 -14.81 -3.69
N PRO A 210 -4.46 -14.44 -3.18
CA PRO A 210 -5.46 -13.76 -3.98
C PRO A 210 -4.96 -12.37 -4.44
N PRO A 211 -5.57 -11.77 -5.48
CA PRO A 211 -5.16 -10.46 -5.98
C PRO A 211 -5.16 -9.34 -4.93
N ASP A 212 -6.03 -9.42 -3.94
CA ASP A 212 -6.17 -8.49 -2.81
C ASP A 212 -5.51 -9.00 -1.51
N LEU A 213 -4.50 -9.87 -1.63
CA LEU A 213 -3.71 -10.41 -0.50
C LEU A 213 -3.21 -9.31 0.44
N ILE A 214 -2.66 -8.23 -0.11
CA ILE A 214 -2.03 -7.15 0.67
C ILE A 214 -3.06 -6.44 1.55
N PRO A 215 -4.13 -5.82 1.02
CA PRO A 215 -5.11 -5.15 1.84
C PRO A 215 -5.82 -6.11 2.82
N ALA A 216 -6.12 -7.34 2.41
CA ALA A 216 -6.69 -8.33 3.30
C ALA A 216 -5.77 -8.66 4.49
N THR A 217 -4.46 -8.81 4.24
CA THR A 217 -3.48 -9.06 5.31
C THR A 217 -3.36 -7.86 6.25
N GLN A 218 -3.39 -6.63 5.73
CA GLN A 218 -3.33 -5.40 6.51
C GLN A 218 -4.57 -5.27 7.42
N ILE A 219 -5.76 -5.48 6.87
CA ILE A 219 -7.03 -5.47 7.63
C ILE A 219 -7.00 -6.55 8.74
N ALA A 220 -6.71 -7.81 8.40
CA ALA A 220 -6.67 -8.89 9.38
C ALA A 220 -5.67 -8.62 10.52
N SER A 221 -4.55 -7.95 10.21
CA SER A 221 -3.51 -7.66 11.19
C SER A 221 -3.88 -6.55 12.17
N ILE A 222 -4.64 -5.55 11.74
CA ILE A 222 -5.02 -4.45 12.64
C ILE A 222 -6.20 -4.79 13.52
N VAL A 223 -7.20 -5.49 13.03
CA VAL A 223 -8.39 -5.88 13.83
C VAL A 223 -8.05 -6.91 14.92
N ASP A 224 -6.93 -7.62 14.81
CA ASP A 224 -6.36 -8.45 15.89
C ASP A 224 -5.54 -7.61 16.90
N TRP A 225 -5.22 -6.35 16.57
CA TRP A 225 -4.38 -5.47 17.37
C TRP A 225 -5.16 -4.39 18.13
N ALA A 226 -6.17 -3.80 17.50
CA ALA A 226 -6.94 -2.66 17.99
C ALA A 226 -8.41 -2.78 17.59
N GLU A 227 -9.29 -2.03 18.27
CA GLU A 227 -10.68 -1.86 17.87
C GLU A 227 -10.76 -0.92 16.66
N VAL A 228 -11.25 -1.40 15.52
CA VAL A 228 -11.35 -0.62 14.28
C VAL A 228 -12.80 -0.20 14.05
N TYR A 229 -13.04 1.11 14.03
CA TYR A 229 -14.30 1.76 13.71
C TYR A 229 -14.23 2.30 12.30
N LEU A 230 -15.20 2.01 11.46
CA LEU A 230 -15.21 2.43 10.05
C LEU A 230 -16.48 3.22 9.71
N LEU A 231 -16.29 4.48 9.34
CA LEU A 231 -17.31 5.27 8.67
C LEU A 231 -17.10 5.16 7.16
N SER A 232 -18.00 4.47 6.47
CA SER A 232 -17.89 4.22 5.02
C SER A 232 -19.26 4.10 4.37
N LYS A 233 -19.28 3.79 3.06
CA LYS A 233 -20.50 3.46 2.31
C LYS A 233 -20.73 1.94 2.17
N LEU A 234 -19.92 1.12 2.84
CA LEU A 234 -20.12 -0.32 2.88
C LEU A 234 -21.36 -0.67 3.69
N ASP A 235 -21.95 -1.82 3.38
CA ASP A 235 -23.01 -2.41 4.21
C ASP A 235 -22.47 -2.70 5.63
N SER A 236 -23.26 -2.39 6.65
CA SER A 236 -22.86 -2.57 8.06
C SER A 236 -22.56 -4.04 8.38
N THR A 237 -23.30 -4.97 7.80
CA THR A 237 -23.06 -6.41 7.96
C THR A 237 -21.70 -6.81 7.41
N LEU A 238 -21.31 -6.28 6.26
CA LEU A 238 -19.97 -6.52 5.69
C LEU A 238 -18.87 -6.00 6.62
N VAL A 239 -19.03 -4.81 7.18
CA VAL A 239 -18.06 -4.23 8.12
C VAL A 239 -17.92 -5.09 9.39
N ASP A 240 -19.04 -5.56 9.95
CA ASP A 240 -19.05 -6.47 11.12
C ASP A 240 -18.37 -7.82 10.79
N GLU A 241 -18.63 -8.39 9.61
CA GLU A 241 -18.01 -9.64 9.16
C GLU A 241 -16.49 -9.52 8.96
N LEU A 242 -15.98 -8.29 8.79
CA LEU A 242 -14.54 -7.98 8.74
C LEU A 242 -13.95 -7.69 10.13
N PHE A 243 -14.68 -7.96 11.20
CA PHE A 243 -14.28 -7.68 12.60
C PHE A 243 -14.03 -6.19 12.88
N MET A 244 -14.66 -5.30 12.11
CA MET A 244 -14.68 -3.87 12.33
C MET A 244 -16.05 -3.42 12.83
N ILE A 245 -16.12 -2.24 13.41
CA ILE A 245 -17.36 -1.68 13.98
C ILE A 245 -17.86 -0.58 13.02
N PRO A 246 -19.05 -0.76 12.40
CA PRO A 246 -19.59 0.24 11.49
C PRO A 246 -20.01 1.49 12.24
N LEU A 247 -19.70 2.66 11.69
CA LEU A 247 -20.19 3.95 12.15
C LEU A 247 -21.22 4.51 11.16
N GLU A 248 -22.33 5.01 11.70
CA GLU A 248 -23.42 5.53 10.88
C GLU A 248 -23.28 7.03 10.59
N SER A 249 -22.53 7.76 11.42
CA SER A 249 -22.45 9.21 11.29
C SER A 249 -21.21 9.83 11.92
N VAL A 250 -20.93 11.08 11.56
CA VAL A 250 -19.84 11.89 12.15
C VAL A 250 -20.07 12.13 13.65
N GLU A 251 -21.31 12.22 14.12
CA GLU A 251 -21.62 12.37 15.55
C GLU A 251 -21.17 11.15 16.36
N SER A 252 -21.14 9.97 15.73
CA SER A 252 -20.61 8.74 16.36
C SER A 252 -19.09 8.82 16.49
N VAL A 253 -18.39 9.40 15.51
CA VAL A 253 -16.95 9.71 15.59
C VAL A 253 -16.65 10.66 16.75
N ASP A 254 -17.37 11.77 16.85
CA ASP A 254 -17.22 12.76 17.93
C ASP A 254 -17.37 12.13 19.33
N ARG A 255 -18.29 11.20 19.49
CA ARG A 255 -18.47 10.49 20.79
C ARG A 255 -17.28 9.63 21.15
N LEU A 256 -16.67 8.95 20.17
CA LEU A 256 -15.48 8.12 20.38
C LEU A 256 -14.26 8.95 20.75
N LEU A 257 -14.08 10.12 20.13
CA LEU A 257 -12.95 11.01 20.38
C LEU A 257 -12.94 11.62 21.79
N ARG A 258 -14.11 11.70 22.46
CA ARG A 258 -14.22 12.28 23.81
C ARG A 258 -13.74 11.35 24.93
N VAL A 259 -13.42 10.10 24.64
CA VAL A 259 -13.19 9.05 25.66
C VAL A 259 -11.70 8.74 25.86
N GLY A 260 -10.81 9.20 24.95
CA GLY A 260 -9.37 8.90 25.02
C GLY A 260 -8.54 10.07 25.53
N ASP A 261 -7.44 9.76 26.20
CA ASP A 261 -6.49 10.76 26.71
C ASP A 261 -5.51 11.24 25.63
N SER A 262 -5.20 10.42 24.62
CA SER A 262 -4.33 10.76 23.49
C SER A 262 -4.95 10.39 22.16
N THR A 263 -5.04 11.36 21.25
CA THR A 263 -5.59 11.18 19.91
C THR A 263 -4.63 11.71 18.86
N LEU A 264 -4.34 10.88 17.85
CA LEU A 264 -3.58 11.25 16.66
C LEU A 264 -4.52 11.38 15.47
N PHE A 265 -4.43 12.49 14.73
CA PHE A 265 -5.21 12.76 13.52
C PHE A 265 -4.31 12.66 12.30
N ILE A 266 -4.73 11.86 11.30
CA ILE A 266 -3.97 11.64 10.06
C ILE A 266 -4.91 11.87 8.88
N ALA A 267 -4.59 12.83 8.03
CA ALA A 267 -5.21 13.01 6.73
C ALA A 267 -4.42 12.28 5.64
N GLY A 268 -5.09 11.82 4.59
CA GLY A 268 -4.43 11.12 3.49
C GLY A 268 -3.72 9.83 3.91
N GLY A 269 -4.33 9.08 4.82
CA GLY A 269 -3.70 7.93 5.47
C GLY A 269 -3.18 6.85 4.51
N GLN A 270 -3.75 6.76 3.30
CA GLN A 270 -3.29 5.83 2.26
C GLN A 270 -1.93 6.21 1.65
N HIS A 271 -1.48 7.45 1.82
CA HIS A 271 -0.21 7.96 1.31
C HIS A 271 0.87 8.06 2.40
N THR A 272 0.54 7.77 3.66
CA THR A 272 1.42 7.96 4.80
C THR A 272 2.06 6.65 5.25
N PHE A 273 3.19 6.77 5.95
CA PHE A 273 3.81 5.70 6.72
C PHE A 273 4.02 6.18 8.15
N GLY A 274 3.58 5.37 9.12
CA GLY A 274 3.67 5.71 10.53
C GLY A 274 4.83 4.99 11.22
N GLU A 275 5.59 5.70 12.03
CA GLU A 275 6.59 5.09 12.92
C GLU A 275 6.62 5.75 14.30
N ILE A 276 7.11 5.01 15.28
CA ILE A 276 7.40 5.56 16.61
C ILE A 276 8.85 6.00 16.65
N ALA A 277 9.07 7.23 17.09
CA ALA A 277 10.42 7.77 17.25
C ALA A 277 11.26 6.85 18.15
N PRO A 278 12.54 6.63 17.81
CA PRO A 278 13.43 5.89 18.70
C PRO A 278 13.51 6.61 20.06
N PRO A 279 13.61 5.88 21.18
CA PRO A 279 13.79 6.51 22.49
C PRO A 279 15.07 7.33 22.49
N ASN A 280 14.99 8.56 23.00
CA ASN A 280 16.15 9.46 23.17
C ASN A 280 17.17 8.88 24.16
#